data_68e05f5761b1977d374196bc9534cec2
#
_entry.id   68e05f5761b1977d374196bc9534cec2
#
_cell.length_a   1.000
_cell.length_b   1.000
_cell.length_c   1.000
_cell.angle_alpha   90.00
_cell.angle_beta   90.00
_cell.angle_gamma   90.00
#
_symmetry.space_group_name_H-M   'P 1'
#
loop_
_entity.id
_entity.type
_entity.pdbx_description
1 polymer ?
#
loop_
_entity_poly.entity_id
_entity_poly.type
_entity_poly.pdbx_seq_one_letter_code
_entity_poly.pdbx_strand_id
1 'polypeptide(L)'
;TLDGTLFPYTTLFRSGSAITFRAWDRTAGTNGATADVSVNGGSTPYSAATDVASLVVNAVNDAPVLTVPGAQSMQSNGTLVFSTGAGNAVLVADLDAGPGDVQVVMGVSGGTLTLSTVSGLNFLSGDGTADAAMEFKGVLAAVSAALNGMSYQPAPGNSGTDVLSINVDDMGNTGSG
;
A
#
# COMPACT_ATOMS: atom_id res chain seq x y z
N THR A 1 31.08 -8.30 6.38
CA THR A 1 30.48 -8.20 5.05
C THR A 1 29.03 -7.81 5.24
N LEU A 2 28.69 -6.58 4.92
CA LEU A 2 27.28 -6.20 4.78
C LEU A 2 26.80 -6.93 3.52
N ASP A 3 26.03 -7.99 3.70
CA ASP A 3 25.30 -8.60 2.60
C ASP A 3 24.21 -7.59 2.17
N GLY A 4 24.41 -7.04 0.98
CA GLY A 4 23.51 -6.02 0.40
C GLY A 4 22.25 -6.64 -0.17
N THR A 5 21.53 -7.46 0.61
CA THR A 5 20.19 -7.87 0.24
C THR A 5 19.26 -6.67 0.40
N LEU A 6 18.93 -6.02 -0.71
CA LEU A 6 17.81 -5.08 -0.76
C LEU A 6 16.54 -5.85 -0.37
N PHE A 7 16.05 -5.57 0.81
CA PHE A 7 14.74 -6.07 1.24
C PHE A 7 13.64 -5.31 0.50
N PRO A 8 12.60 -6.00 0.01
CA PRO A 8 11.42 -5.31 -0.50
C PRO A 8 10.81 -4.45 0.61
N TYR A 9 10.36 -3.26 0.25
CA TYR A 9 9.92 -2.14 1.10
C TYR A 9 8.75 -2.42 2.08
N THR A 10 8.37 -3.65 2.29
CA THR A 10 7.22 -4.05 3.12
C THR A 10 7.59 -4.56 4.51
N THR A 11 8.84 -4.45 4.93
CA THR A 11 9.24 -4.94 6.25
C THR A 11 9.54 -3.79 7.18
N LEU A 12 8.71 -3.61 8.21
CA LEU A 12 9.02 -2.76 9.36
C LEU A 12 10.34 -3.23 9.97
N PHE A 13 11.42 -2.52 9.73
CA PHE A 13 12.69 -2.78 10.40
C PHE A 13 12.60 -2.36 11.87
N ARG A 14 12.22 -3.30 12.73
CA ARG A 14 12.50 -3.21 14.16
C ARG A 14 13.79 -3.95 14.45
N SER A 15 14.93 -3.32 14.22
CA SER A 15 16.21 -3.90 14.59
C SER A 15 16.58 -3.44 16.00
N GLY A 16 16.54 -4.35 16.94
CA GLY A 16 17.06 -4.11 18.29
C GLY A 16 18.58 -3.93 18.33
N SER A 17 19.29 -4.21 17.22
CA SER A 17 20.74 -4.06 17.09
C SER A 17 21.07 -3.91 15.60
N ALA A 18 21.23 -2.66 15.14
CA ALA A 18 21.49 -2.37 13.72
C ALA A 18 22.97 -2.60 13.34
N ILE A 19 23.90 -2.31 14.25
CA ILE A 19 25.32 -2.42 13.99
C ILE A 19 26.00 -3.03 15.24
N THR A 20 26.74 -4.12 15.04
CA THR A 20 27.61 -4.68 16.06
C THR A 20 29.04 -4.37 15.68
N PHE A 21 29.83 -3.80 16.59
CA PHE A 21 31.22 -3.48 16.35
C PHE A 21 32.13 -4.02 17.44
N ARG A 22 33.41 -4.18 17.08
CA ARG A 22 34.49 -4.57 17.98
C ARG A 22 35.57 -3.50 17.96
N ALA A 23 36.27 -3.33 19.06
CA ALA A 23 37.48 -2.51 19.09
C ALA A 23 38.60 -3.20 18.30
N TRP A 24 39.37 -2.41 17.54
CA TRP A 24 40.53 -2.84 16.77
C TRP A 24 41.77 -2.06 17.22
N ASP A 25 42.83 -2.76 17.62
CA ASP A 25 44.05 -2.17 18.15
C ASP A 25 45.05 -1.77 17.06
N ARG A 26 44.76 -2.08 15.79
CA ARG A 26 45.58 -1.75 14.63
C ARG A 26 46.90 -2.49 14.54
N THR A 27 47.11 -3.54 15.33
CA THR A 27 48.34 -4.36 15.24
C THR A 27 48.39 -5.21 13.97
N ALA A 28 47.26 -5.51 13.35
CA ALA A 28 47.15 -6.15 12.04
C ALA A 28 45.91 -5.64 11.29
N GLY A 29 45.90 -5.77 9.96
CA GLY A 29 44.84 -5.29 9.09
C GLY A 29 45.06 -3.87 8.54
N THR A 30 44.17 -3.41 7.68
CA THR A 30 44.25 -2.11 7.00
C THR A 30 42.97 -1.30 7.23
N ASN A 31 43.09 -0.02 7.57
CA ASN A 31 41.96 0.85 7.75
C ASN A 31 41.12 0.95 6.46
N GLY A 32 39.79 0.80 6.58
CA GLY A 32 38.86 0.78 5.46
C GLY A 32 38.75 -0.54 4.70
N ALA A 33 39.55 -1.56 5.07
CA ALA A 33 39.41 -2.89 4.50
C ALA A 33 38.46 -3.79 5.31
N THR A 34 38.06 -4.90 4.71
CA THR A 34 37.33 -5.98 5.40
C THR A 34 38.26 -6.88 6.16
N ALA A 35 37.83 -7.40 7.29
CA ALA A 35 38.59 -8.36 8.10
C ALA A 35 37.70 -9.48 8.62
N ASP A 36 38.27 -10.67 8.77
CA ASP A 36 37.61 -11.76 9.47
C ASP A 36 37.79 -11.56 10.98
N VAL A 37 36.66 -11.41 11.69
CA VAL A 37 36.59 -11.22 13.15
C VAL A 37 36.02 -12.45 13.86
N SER A 38 35.97 -13.61 13.21
CA SER A 38 35.48 -14.85 13.80
C SER A 38 36.39 -15.32 14.95
N VAL A 39 37.71 -15.08 14.84
CA VAL A 39 38.68 -15.24 15.95
C VAL A 39 38.97 -13.87 16.54
N ASN A 40 38.73 -13.71 17.85
CA ASN A 40 38.83 -12.42 18.53
C ASN A 40 39.28 -12.60 19.99
N GLY A 41 39.77 -11.52 20.61
CA GLY A 41 40.33 -11.54 21.94
C GLY A 41 41.75 -12.17 22.00
N GLY A 42 42.31 -12.32 23.18
CA GLY A 42 43.67 -12.82 23.39
C GLY A 42 44.70 -11.94 22.70
N SER A 43 45.51 -12.56 21.80
CA SER A 43 46.54 -11.88 20.99
C SER A 43 46.06 -11.42 19.61
N THR A 44 44.73 -11.49 19.32
CA THR A 44 44.19 -11.01 18.06
C THR A 44 43.99 -9.48 18.11
N PRO A 45 43.99 -8.78 16.96
CA PRO A 45 43.82 -7.33 16.92
C PRO A 45 42.38 -6.85 17.24
N TYR A 46 41.44 -7.78 17.51
CA TYR A 46 40.01 -7.46 17.73
C TYR A 46 39.57 -7.84 19.14
N SER A 47 38.78 -6.96 19.78
CA SER A 47 38.26 -7.21 21.12
C SER A 47 37.35 -8.45 21.17
N ALA A 48 37.39 -9.22 22.25
CA ALA A 48 36.40 -10.26 22.53
C ALA A 48 35.02 -9.65 22.79
N ALA A 49 35.00 -8.54 23.51
CA ALA A 49 33.75 -7.79 23.75
C ALA A 49 33.27 -7.12 22.47
N THR A 50 31.96 -7.06 22.31
CA THR A 50 31.25 -6.28 21.27
C THR A 50 30.41 -5.22 21.93
N ASP A 51 30.15 -4.17 21.18
CA ASP A 51 29.11 -3.20 21.51
C ASP A 51 28.13 -3.07 20.34
N VAL A 52 26.95 -2.53 20.58
CA VAL A 52 25.88 -2.40 19.60
C VAL A 52 25.35 -0.97 19.57
N ALA A 53 25.23 -0.43 18.36
CA ALA A 53 24.47 0.78 18.14
C ALA A 53 23.07 0.41 17.67
N SER A 54 22.06 1.01 18.29
CA SER A 54 20.66 0.89 17.85
C SER A 54 20.31 2.03 16.91
N LEU A 55 19.54 1.70 15.88
CA LEU A 55 18.96 2.65 14.96
C LEU A 55 17.43 2.46 15.00
N VAL A 56 16.69 3.55 15.20
CA VAL A 56 15.24 3.57 15.11
C VAL A 56 14.88 4.21 13.76
N VAL A 57 14.15 3.47 12.94
CA VAL A 57 13.54 3.99 11.72
C VAL A 57 12.05 4.13 12.02
N ASN A 58 11.54 5.35 12.01
CA ASN A 58 10.12 5.62 12.17
C ASN A 58 9.46 5.51 10.79
N ALA A 59 8.33 4.81 10.73
CA ALA A 59 7.50 4.81 9.54
C ALA A 59 6.82 6.17 9.38
N VAL A 60 6.74 6.64 8.14
CA VAL A 60 5.95 7.81 7.72
C VAL A 60 4.89 7.26 6.78
N ASN A 61 3.63 7.68 6.98
CA ASN A 61 2.50 7.27 6.18
C ASN A 61 2.58 7.88 4.78
N ASP A 62 2.40 7.06 3.75
CA ASP A 62 2.20 7.48 2.37
C ASP A 62 0.70 7.39 2.04
N ALA A 63 0.11 8.47 1.52
CA ALA A 63 -1.31 8.48 1.18
C ALA A 63 -1.62 7.58 -0.04
N PRO A 64 -2.81 6.94 -0.09
CA PRO A 64 -3.20 6.11 -1.22
C PRO A 64 -3.25 6.89 -2.54
N VAL A 65 -2.81 6.27 -3.61
CA VAL A 65 -2.83 6.82 -4.97
C VAL A 65 -4.01 6.23 -5.73
N LEU A 66 -4.92 7.11 -6.15
CA LEU A 66 -6.08 6.76 -6.97
C LEU A 66 -5.78 7.07 -8.44
N THR A 67 -5.95 6.08 -9.32
CA THR A 67 -5.90 6.27 -10.77
C THR A 67 -7.28 6.04 -11.35
N VAL A 68 -7.82 7.04 -12.03
CA VAL A 68 -9.15 6.99 -12.66
C VAL A 68 -9.03 7.08 -14.18
N PRO A 69 -9.93 6.43 -14.94
CA PRO A 69 -9.94 6.57 -16.39
C PRO A 69 -10.38 7.98 -16.79
N GLY A 70 -10.04 8.38 -18.01
CA GLY A 70 -10.61 9.59 -18.63
C GLY A 70 -12.11 9.47 -18.85
N ALA A 71 -12.72 10.51 -19.46
CA ALA A 71 -14.15 10.52 -19.74
C ALA A 71 -14.58 9.28 -20.55
N GLN A 72 -15.64 8.62 -20.10
CA GLN A 72 -16.23 7.45 -20.73
C GLN A 72 -17.51 7.83 -21.48
N SER A 73 -17.87 7.06 -22.51
CA SER A 73 -19.11 7.21 -23.25
C SER A 73 -19.87 5.89 -23.26
N MET A 74 -21.19 5.96 -23.13
CA MET A 74 -22.05 4.79 -23.15
C MET A 74 -23.44 5.13 -23.72
N GLN A 75 -24.22 4.12 -24.06
CA GLN A 75 -25.62 4.29 -24.43
C GLN A 75 -26.47 4.52 -23.19
N SER A 76 -27.49 5.35 -23.25
CA SER A 76 -28.35 5.72 -22.11
C SER A 76 -29.03 4.54 -21.39
N ASN A 77 -29.20 3.41 -22.06
CA ASN A 77 -29.79 2.19 -21.49
C ASN A 77 -28.75 1.07 -21.34
N GLY A 78 -27.49 1.38 -21.53
CA GLY A 78 -26.38 0.42 -21.39
C GLY A 78 -25.87 0.32 -19.97
N THR A 79 -24.90 -0.58 -19.77
CA THR A 79 -24.11 -0.68 -18.55
C THR A 79 -22.65 -0.41 -18.90
N LEU A 80 -21.99 0.48 -18.17
CA LEU A 80 -20.56 0.72 -18.29
C LEU A 80 -19.81 -0.10 -17.24
N VAL A 81 -18.86 -0.91 -17.67
CA VAL A 81 -18.01 -1.69 -16.76
C VAL A 81 -16.62 -1.07 -16.71
N PHE A 82 -16.16 -0.80 -15.50
CA PHE A 82 -14.79 -0.34 -15.21
C PHE A 82 -13.90 -1.53 -14.93
N SER A 83 -12.98 -1.84 -15.84
CA SER A 83 -12.10 -3.00 -15.67
C SER A 83 -10.75 -2.82 -16.33
N THR A 84 -9.76 -3.55 -15.85
CA THR A 84 -8.43 -3.61 -16.47
C THR A 84 -8.51 -4.19 -17.90
N GLY A 85 -9.40 -5.15 -18.13
CA GLY A 85 -9.61 -5.75 -19.46
C GLY A 85 -10.19 -4.78 -20.49
N ALA A 86 -10.98 -3.79 -20.04
CA ALA A 86 -11.51 -2.73 -20.92
C ALA A 86 -10.58 -1.51 -21.01
N GLY A 87 -9.49 -1.47 -20.24
CA GLY A 87 -8.56 -0.35 -20.20
C GLY A 87 -9.09 0.91 -19.53
N ASN A 88 -10.18 0.79 -18.76
CA ASN A 88 -10.85 1.89 -18.06
C ASN A 88 -11.03 1.63 -16.56
N ALA A 89 -10.18 0.80 -15.96
CA ALA A 89 -10.26 0.47 -14.55
C ALA A 89 -10.05 1.71 -13.65
N VAL A 90 -10.74 1.69 -12.51
CA VAL A 90 -10.40 2.52 -11.35
C VAL A 90 -9.41 1.71 -10.51
N LEU A 91 -8.23 2.26 -10.27
CA LEU A 91 -7.15 1.59 -9.55
C LEU A 91 -6.79 2.35 -8.29
N VAL A 92 -6.57 1.61 -7.22
CA VAL A 92 -6.05 2.12 -5.95
C VAL A 92 -4.73 1.42 -5.67
N ALA A 93 -3.73 2.20 -5.31
CA ALA A 93 -2.43 1.72 -4.88
C ALA A 93 -2.00 2.47 -3.62
N ASP A 94 -1.35 1.79 -2.73
CA ASP A 94 -0.82 2.34 -1.51
C ASP A 94 0.46 1.59 -1.17
N LEU A 95 1.52 2.34 -0.87
CA LEU A 95 2.86 1.76 -0.71
C LEU A 95 3.01 1.08 0.64
N ASP A 96 2.31 1.56 1.65
CA ASP A 96 2.48 1.15 3.04
C ASP A 96 1.17 0.77 3.75
N ALA A 97 0.05 0.64 3.04
CA ALA A 97 -1.23 0.17 3.59
C ALA A 97 -1.12 -1.15 4.37
N GLY A 98 -0.12 -1.99 4.03
CA GLY A 98 0.12 -3.26 4.72
C GLY A 98 -1.13 -4.15 4.78
N PRO A 99 -1.43 -4.78 5.92
CA PRO A 99 -2.64 -5.58 6.12
C PRO A 99 -3.83 -4.75 6.62
N GLY A 100 -3.68 -3.42 6.78
CA GLY A 100 -4.73 -2.52 7.26
C GLY A 100 -5.85 -2.34 6.24
N ASP A 101 -7.02 -1.92 6.73
CA ASP A 101 -8.12 -1.55 5.87
C ASP A 101 -7.90 -0.13 5.32
N VAL A 102 -8.33 0.09 4.09
CA VAL A 102 -8.54 1.40 3.51
C VAL A 102 -10.03 1.69 3.44
N GLN A 103 -10.42 2.95 3.58
CA GLN A 103 -11.81 3.40 3.50
C GLN A 103 -12.05 4.01 2.11
N VAL A 104 -13.15 3.61 1.49
CA VAL A 104 -13.60 4.14 0.20
C VAL A 104 -14.95 4.79 0.35
N VAL A 105 -15.06 6.03 -0.13
CA VAL A 105 -16.32 6.76 -0.28
C VAL A 105 -16.50 7.03 -1.75
N MET A 106 -17.63 6.60 -2.34
CA MET A 106 -17.87 6.80 -3.76
C MET A 106 -19.36 7.03 -4.06
N GLY A 107 -19.63 7.68 -5.20
CA GLY A 107 -21.00 7.93 -5.62
C GLY A 107 -21.10 8.48 -7.02
N VAL A 108 -22.33 8.46 -7.54
CA VAL A 108 -22.76 9.02 -8.83
C VAL A 108 -24.01 9.84 -8.66
N SER A 109 -24.23 10.84 -9.54
CA SER A 109 -25.37 11.76 -9.43
C SER A 109 -26.58 11.33 -10.26
N GLY A 110 -26.39 10.54 -11.32
CA GLY A 110 -27.43 10.22 -12.30
C GLY A 110 -27.63 8.74 -12.59
N GLY A 111 -27.24 7.87 -11.66
CA GLY A 111 -27.36 6.43 -11.82
C GLY A 111 -27.02 5.65 -10.56
N THR A 112 -26.57 4.44 -10.73
CA THR A 112 -26.14 3.56 -9.64
C THR A 112 -24.86 2.82 -10.00
N LEU A 113 -24.12 2.44 -8.96
CA LEU A 113 -22.91 1.63 -9.03
C LEU A 113 -23.17 0.24 -8.44
N THR A 114 -22.57 -0.78 -9.04
CA THR A 114 -22.53 -2.12 -8.47
C THR A 114 -21.08 -2.61 -8.48
N LEU A 115 -20.57 -3.01 -7.33
CA LEU A 115 -19.23 -3.57 -7.21
C LEU A 115 -19.17 -4.96 -7.85
N SER A 116 -18.01 -5.38 -8.32
CA SER A 116 -17.84 -6.72 -8.91
C SER A 116 -17.90 -7.84 -7.86
N THR A 117 -17.54 -7.52 -6.63
CA THR A 117 -17.60 -8.40 -5.45
C THR A 117 -17.69 -7.54 -4.19
N VAL A 118 -18.30 -8.08 -3.15
CA VAL A 118 -18.34 -7.47 -1.81
C VAL A 118 -17.52 -8.28 -0.79
N SER A 119 -16.84 -9.31 -1.26
CA SER A 119 -16.04 -10.17 -0.38
C SER A 119 -14.88 -9.41 0.26
N GLY A 120 -14.79 -9.50 1.57
CA GLY A 120 -13.74 -8.81 2.36
C GLY A 120 -13.99 -7.31 2.57
N LEU A 121 -15.20 -6.81 2.23
CA LEU A 121 -15.60 -5.43 2.47
C LEU A 121 -16.55 -5.34 3.67
N ASN A 122 -16.43 -4.25 4.42
CA ASN A 122 -17.31 -3.87 5.51
C ASN A 122 -17.98 -2.54 5.15
N PHE A 123 -19.29 -2.55 4.90
CA PHE A 123 -20.05 -1.38 4.50
C PHE A 123 -20.46 -0.52 5.69
N LEU A 124 -20.24 0.80 5.56
CA LEU A 124 -20.74 1.84 6.46
C LEU A 124 -22.03 2.45 5.90
N SER A 125 -22.15 2.53 4.57
CA SER A 125 -23.40 2.87 3.88
C SER A 125 -23.45 2.20 2.49
N GLY A 126 -24.64 1.89 2.00
CA GLY A 126 -24.84 1.07 0.81
C GLY A 126 -24.60 -0.42 1.10
N ASP A 127 -24.64 -1.24 0.07
CA ASP A 127 -24.36 -2.69 0.15
C ASP A 127 -23.52 -3.21 -1.02
N GLY A 128 -23.10 -2.30 -1.92
CA GLY A 128 -22.33 -2.60 -3.12
C GLY A 128 -23.16 -3.04 -4.32
N THR A 129 -24.49 -2.91 -4.25
CA THR A 129 -25.40 -3.32 -5.34
C THR A 129 -26.40 -2.22 -5.66
N ALA A 130 -26.28 -1.62 -6.86
CA ALA A 130 -27.17 -0.56 -7.35
C ALA A 130 -27.27 0.65 -6.40
N ASP A 131 -26.15 1.03 -5.79
CA ASP A 131 -26.05 2.18 -4.90
C ASP A 131 -25.76 3.47 -5.69
N ALA A 132 -26.46 4.57 -5.37
CA ALA A 132 -26.09 5.89 -5.86
C ALA A 132 -24.88 6.45 -5.12
N ALA A 133 -24.70 6.04 -3.86
CA ALA A 133 -23.54 6.35 -3.04
C ALA A 133 -23.29 5.21 -2.06
N MET A 134 -22.03 4.92 -1.79
CA MET A 134 -21.63 3.88 -0.85
C MET A 134 -20.34 4.27 -0.12
N GLU A 135 -20.19 3.72 1.08
CA GLU A 135 -18.98 3.84 1.90
C GLU A 135 -18.66 2.48 2.50
N PHE A 136 -17.43 2.04 2.33
CA PHE A 136 -16.97 0.74 2.81
C PHE A 136 -15.48 0.75 3.15
N LYS A 137 -15.06 -0.26 3.93
CA LYS A 137 -13.67 -0.53 4.29
C LYS A 137 -13.29 -1.95 3.89
N GLY A 138 -12.01 -2.13 3.67
CA GLY A 138 -11.43 -3.45 3.43
C GLY A 138 -9.94 -3.34 3.13
N VAL A 139 -9.24 -4.46 3.21
CA VAL A 139 -7.84 -4.49 2.80
C VAL A 139 -7.70 -4.10 1.34
N LEU A 140 -6.59 -3.46 0.97
CA LEU A 140 -6.36 -2.90 -0.37
C LEU A 140 -6.65 -3.92 -1.50
N ALA A 141 -6.33 -5.20 -1.28
CA ALA A 141 -6.59 -6.26 -2.26
C ALA A 141 -8.09 -6.52 -2.47
N ALA A 142 -8.90 -6.49 -1.40
CA ALA A 142 -10.35 -6.66 -1.48
C ALA A 142 -11.01 -5.45 -2.17
N VAL A 143 -10.57 -4.23 -1.83
CA VAL A 143 -11.00 -2.99 -2.49
C VAL A 143 -10.66 -3.03 -3.98
N SER A 144 -9.44 -3.38 -4.35
CA SER A 144 -9.01 -3.48 -5.76
C SER A 144 -9.82 -4.53 -6.54
N ALA A 145 -10.11 -5.68 -5.90
CA ALA A 145 -10.96 -6.71 -6.51
C ALA A 145 -12.40 -6.21 -6.74
N ALA A 146 -12.96 -5.47 -5.78
CA ALA A 146 -14.32 -4.92 -5.87
C ALA A 146 -14.46 -3.85 -6.96
N LEU A 147 -13.45 -2.99 -7.11
CA LEU A 147 -13.43 -1.93 -8.13
C LEU A 147 -13.18 -2.47 -9.55
N ASN A 148 -12.40 -3.55 -9.69
CA ASN A 148 -12.12 -4.14 -11.00
C ASN A 148 -13.30 -4.99 -11.50
N GLY A 149 -14.06 -4.47 -12.40
CA GLY A 149 -15.33 -5.02 -12.88
C GLY A 149 -16.57 -4.34 -12.29
N MET A 150 -16.38 -3.29 -11.49
CA MET A 150 -17.48 -2.43 -11.05
C MET A 150 -18.27 -1.91 -12.25
N SER A 151 -19.57 -1.84 -12.12
CA SER A 151 -20.46 -1.35 -13.17
C SER A 151 -21.24 -0.12 -12.76
N TYR A 152 -21.48 0.77 -13.73
CA TYR A 152 -22.36 1.91 -13.63
C TYR A 152 -23.58 1.68 -14.52
N GLN A 153 -24.76 1.94 -13.97
CA GLN A 153 -26.05 1.92 -14.67
C GLN A 153 -26.71 3.30 -14.56
N PRO A 154 -26.96 4.01 -15.68
CA PRO A 154 -27.68 5.28 -15.61
C PRO A 154 -29.12 5.09 -15.14
N ALA A 155 -29.66 6.09 -14.46
CA ALA A 155 -31.09 6.11 -14.11
C ALA A 155 -31.94 6.11 -15.40
N PRO A 156 -33.12 5.50 -15.37
CA PRO A 156 -34.02 5.49 -16.53
C PRO A 156 -34.30 6.90 -17.07
N GLY A 157 -34.06 7.09 -18.37
CA GLY A 157 -34.21 8.37 -19.03
C GLY A 157 -33.09 9.39 -18.80
N ASN A 158 -32.05 9.03 -18.04
CA ASN A 158 -30.88 9.89 -17.91
C ASN A 158 -30.12 9.93 -19.24
N SER A 159 -29.94 11.13 -19.77
CA SER A 159 -29.13 11.41 -20.95
C SER A 159 -28.32 12.69 -20.68
N GLY A 160 -27.03 12.59 -20.64
CA GLY A 160 -26.17 13.73 -20.34
C GLY A 160 -24.91 13.27 -19.62
N THR A 161 -24.30 14.18 -18.90
CA THR A 161 -23.08 13.91 -18.15
C THR A 161 -23.42 13.49 -16.73
N ASP A 162 -22.82 12.40 -16.28
CA ASP A 162 -22.79 12.00 -14.88
C ASP A 162 -21.34 12.02 -14.38
N VAL A 163 -21.16 12.17 -13.08
CA VAL A 163 -19.84 12.23 -12.44
C VAL A 163 -19.75 11.13 -11.42
N LEU A 164 -18.77 10.25 -11.61
CA LEU A 164 -18.31 9.33 -10.61
C LEU A 164 -17.33 10.07 -9.69
N SER A 165 -17.69 10.21 -8.42
CA SER A 165 -16.78 10.67 -7.36
C SER A 165 -16.28 9.47 -6.57
N ILE A 166 -14.99 9.48 -6.24
CA ILE A 166 -14.36 8.46 -5.40
C ILE A 166 -13.27 9.10 -4.55
N ASN A 167 -13.23 8.75 -3.29
CA ASN A 167 -12.18 9.10 -2.34
C ASN A 167 -11.72 7.83 -1.63
N VAL A 168 -10.42 7.75 -1.37
CA VAL A 168 -9.79 6.64 -0.64
C VAL A 168 -8.92 7.23 0.46
N ASP A 169 -9.05 6.67 1.66
CA ASP A 169 -8.33 7.04 2.87
C ASP A 169 -7.71 5.77 3.48
N ASP A 170 -6.44 5.78 3.77
CA ASP A 170 -5.72 4.68 4.42
C ASP A 170 -5.90 4.65 5.94
N MET A 171 -6.59 5.65 6.49
CA MET A 171 -6.84 5.81 7.93
C MET A 171 -5.57 5.89 8.78
N GLY A 172 -4.44 6.32 8.18
CA GLY A 172 -3.15 6.44 8.84
C GLY A 172 -2.46 5.09 9.08
N ASN A 173 -2.68 4.11 8.21
CA ASN A 173 -1.99 2.82 8.27
C ASN A 173 -0.49 2.98 8.11
N THR A 174 0.28 2.37 9.01
CA THR A 174 1.75 2.26 9.05
C THR A 174 2.55 3.56 9.19
N GLY A 175 1.99 4.61 9.77
CA GLY A 175 2.76 5.81 10.10
C GLY A 175 1.88 6.95 10.56
N SER A 176 2.51 8.11 10.76
CA SER A 176 1.82 9.39 10.95
C SER A 176 2.39 10.38 9.96
N GLY A 177 1.64 10.74 8.96
CA GLY A 177 1.92 11.81 8.02
C GLY A 177 1.34 13.14 8.47
#